data_335dda8435b4c2d258cc79fe7bca0c14
#
_entry.id   335dda8435b4c2d258cc79fe7bca0c14
#
_cell.length_a   1.000
_cell.length_b   1.000
_cell.length_c   1.000
_cell.angle_alpha   90.00
_cell.angle_beta   90.00
_cell.angle_gamma   90.00
#
_symmetry.space_group_name_H-M   'P 1'
#
loop_
_entity.id
_entity.type
_entity.pdbx_description
1 polymer ?
#
loop_
_entity_poly.entity_id
_entity_poly.type
_entity_poly.pdbx_seq_one_letter_code
_entity_poly.pdbx_strand_id
1 'polypeptide(L)'
;MKMVNFYLRVLTGFLLILAITGGASAQEAIPQPPAPIQTLVDDGAQIRFLGKEHGLDTWLTIKNGQEQYFYVLPDGQAFLMGIMFDNNGKIVTVDQVRKLQEKGDSVLDSLAAPAPTPQQPDSFEFKSPSEQLFFDIENSNWLPFGQPGAPVMYSFIDPQCQHCHAFFDDVRKAGYLENGKAQLRMIPIGFREETQAQAAYLLAAPNPQEKWFQHLDGDEKALPANSEINSQGVKKNLALMQAWKFDATPLIIYRAKDGTVKIVRGRPKDLAALVDDLGGRI
;
A
#
# COMPACT_ATOMS: atom_id res chain seq x y z
N MET A 1 -89.82 23.20 46.64
CA MET A 1 -90.26 24.39 45.90
C MET A 1 -89.12 24.80 44.96
N LYS A 2 -89.43 24.85 43.64
CA LYS A 2 -88.68 25.35 42.51
C LYS A 2 -87.48 24.47 42.02
N MET A 3 -87.80 23.81 40.90
CA MET A 3 -86.95 23.25 39.89
C MET A 3 -86.08 24.31 39.21
N VAL A 4 -84.85 23.97 38.82
CA VAL A 4 -84.22 24.59 37.67
C VAL A 4 -83.45 23.50 36.93
N ASN A 5 -83.92 23.21 35.74
CA ASN A 5 -83.24 22.33 34.71
C ASN A 5 -82.00 23.02 34.20
N PHE A 6 -80.93 22.27 34.09
CA PHE A 6 -79.76 22.72 33.34
C PHE A 6 -79.42 21.64 32.26
N TYR A 7 -79.66 22.04 31.04
CA TYR A 7 -79.36 21.24 29.85
C TYR A 7 -77.85 21.15 29.63
N LEU A 8 -77.34 19.90 29.66
CA LEU A 8 -75.98 19.62 29.31
C LEU A 8 -75.93 19.31 27.82
N ARG A 9 -75.34 20.26 27.02
CA ARG A 9 -75.04 20.07 25.62
C ARG A 9 -73.75 19.22 25.47
N VAL A 10 -73.88 18.01 24.96
CA VAL A 10 -72.79 17.18 24.54
C VAL A 10 -72.21 17.75 23.25
N LEU A 11 -71.01 18.34 23.31
CA LEU A 11 -70.18 18.68 22.15
C LEU A 11 -69.27 17.49 21.85
N THR A 12 -69.61 16.69 20.80
CA THR A 12 -68.74 15.68 20.21
C THR A 12 -67.61 16.37 19.45
N GLY A 13 -66.46 16.54 20.12
CA GLY A 13 -65.22 16.93 19.50
C GLY A 13 -64.59 15.74 18.76
N PHE A 14 -64.60 15.77 17.42
CA PHE A 14 -63.93 14.82 16.59
C PHE A 14 -62.42 15.15 16.61
N LEU A 15 -61.63 14.37 17.42
CA LEU A 15 -60.18 14.51 17.48
C LEU A 15 -59.57 13.82 16.27
N LEU A 16 -59.17 14.61 15.27
CA LEU A 16 -58.42 14.10 14.09
C LEU A 16 -56.99 13.82 14.53
N ILE A 17 -56.67 12.54 14.78
CA ILE A 17 -55.30 12.11 15.06
C ILE A 17 -54.58 12.04 13.70
N LEU A 18 -53.76 13.05 13.40
CA LEU A 18 -52.79 13.03 12.31
C LEU A 18 -51.70 12.04 12.71
N ALA A 19 -51.75 10.82 12.18
CA ALA A 19 -50.65 9.87 12.29
C ALA A 19 -49.48 10.39 11.43
N ILE A 20 -48.52 11.05 12.04
CA ILE A 20 -47.23 11.37 11.44
C ILE A 20 -46.48 10.03 11.35
N THR A 21 -46.54 9.35 10.19
CA THR A 21 -45.64 8.27 9.87
C THR A 21 -44.26 8.89 9.65
N GLY A 22 -43.53 9.07 10.73
CA GLY A 22 -42.10 9.36 10.68
C GLY A 22 -41.44 8.17 10.01
N GLY A 23 -40.99 8.32 8.77
CA GLY A 23 -40.13 7.36 8.12
C GLY A 23 -38.86 7.22 8.96
N ALA A 24 -38.80 6.18 9.79
CA ALA A 24 -37.56 5.77 10.39
C ALA A 24 -36.62 5.35 9.24
N SER A 25 -35.67 6.20 8.90
CA SER A 25 -34.55 5.81 8.07
C SER A 25 -33.89 4.63 8.80
N ALA A 26 -34.04 3.42 8.25
CA ALA A 26 -33.34 2.26 8.77
C ALA A 26 -31.84 2.57 8.65
N GLN A 27 -31.23 2.93 9.77
CA GLN A 27 -29.80 3.05 9.89
C GLN A 27 -29.27 1.63 9.71
N GLU A 28 -28.61 1.34 8.59
CA GLU A 28 -28.00 0.03 8.33
C GLU A 28 -27.11 -0.31 9.53
N ALA A 29 -27.44 -1.41 10.20
CA ALA A 29 -26.65 -1.86 11.34
C ALA A 29 -25.22 -2.15 10.88
N ILE A 30 -24.24 -1.57 11.54
CA ILE A 30 -22.83 -1.85 11.28
C ILE A 30 -22.60 -3.35 11.55
N PRO A 31 -22.13 -4.14 10.56
CA PRO A 31 -21.88 -5.56 10.77
C PRO A 31 -20.74 -5.76 11.78
N GLN A 32 -20.66 -6.94 12.36
CA GLN A 32 -19.53 -7.28 13.21
C GLN A 32 -18.29 -7.58 12.33
N PRO A 33 -17.11 -7.06 12.70
CA PRO A 33 -15.89 -7.38 11.98
C PRO A 33 -15.54 -8.86 12.14
N PRO A 34 -15.00 -9.52 11.10
CA PRO A 34 -14.49 -10.89 11.22
C PRO A 34 -13.39 -11.01 12.29
N ALA A 35 -13.25 -12.20 12.87
CA ALA A 35 -12.29 -12.43 13.96
C ALA A 35 -10.86 -11.92 13.71
N PRO A 36 -10.24 -12.04 12.51
CA PRO A 36 -8.91 -11.49 12.26
C PRO A 36 -8.86 -9.96 12.36
N ILE A 37 -9.93 -9.26 11.95
CA ILE A 37 -10.02 -7.80 12.07
C ILE A 37 -10.27 -7.41 13.53
N GLN A 38 -11.09 -8.19 14.25
CA GLN A 38 -11.31 -7.99 15.68
C GLN A 38 -10.00 -8.12 16.47
N THR A 39 -9.14 -9.08 16.14
CA THR A 39 -7.81 -9.22 16.76
C THR A 39 -6.97 -7.94 16.61
N LEU A 40 -7.04 -7.26 15.46
CA LEU A 40 -6.34 -5.98 15.27
C LEU A 40 -6.88 -4.89 16.21
N VAL A 41 -8.21 -4.90 16.46
CA VAL A 41 -8.85 -3.99 17.41
C VAL A 41 -8.38 -4.28 18.84
N ASP A 42 -8.34 -5.54 19.23
CA ASP A 42 -7.87 -5.99 20.54
C ASP A 42 -6.39 -5.61 20.75
N ASP A 43 -5.63 -5.56 19.69
CA ASP A 43 -4.23 -5.08 19.64
C ASP A 43 -4.10 -3.54 19.55
N GLY A 44 -5.19 -2.80 19.71
CA GLY A 44 -5.20 -1.33 19.78
C GLY A 44 -5.36 -0.61 18.44
N ALA A 45 -5.78 -1.30 17.37
CA ALA A 45 -6.17 -0.63 16.14
C ALA A 45 -7.56 0.01 16.27
N GLN A 46 -7.73 1.19 15.71
CA GLN A 46 -9.05 1.78 15.50
C GLN A 46 -9.68 1.18 14.25
N ILE A 47 -10.99 0.96 14.28
CA ILE A 47 -11.73 0.38 13.16
C ILE A 47 -12.85 1.28 12.68
N ARG A 48 -13.10 1.30 11.36
CA ARG A 48 -14.23 1.98 10.72
C ARG A 48 -14.86 1.08 9.67
N PHE A 49 -16.20 1.04 9.68
CA PHE A 49 -16.96 0.41 8.60
C PHE A 49 -17.19 1.43 7.48
N LEU A 50 -16.65 1.17 6.31
CA LEU A 50 -16.75 2.06 5.14
C LEU A 50 -18.02 1.81 4.31
N GLY A 51 -18.85 0.82 4.70
CA GLY A 51 -20.04 0.42 3.97
C GLY A 51 -19.82 -0.82 3.12
N LYS A 52 -20.86 -1.15 2.34
CA LYS A 52 -20.84 -2.27 1.40
C LYS A 52 -20.61 -1.75 -0.02
N GLU A 53 -19.64 -2.35 -0.71
CA GLU A 53 -19.33 -1.98 -2.08
C GLU A 53 -19.08 -3.25 -2.92
N HIS A 54 -19.69 -3.33 -4.09
CA HIS A 54 -19.63 -4.53 -4.95
C HIS A 54 -19.96 -5.86 -4.23
N GLY A 55 -20.87 -5.79 -3.24
CA GLY A 55 -21.26 -6.94 -2.44
C GLY A 55 -20.32 -7.30 -1.28
N LEU A 56 -19.21 -6.60 -1.11
CA LEU A 56 -18.23 -6.82 -0.04
C LEU A 56 -18.42 -5.79 1.09
N ASP A 57 -18.34 -6.24 2.34
CA ASP A 57 -18.28 -5.36 3.49
C ASP A 57 -16.87 -4.78 3.64
N THR A 58 -16.76 -3.45 3.65
CA THR A 58 -15.47 -2.78 3.65
C THR A 58 -15.14 -2.20 5.02
N TRP A 59 -13.94 -2.50 5.50
CA TRP A 59 -13.42 -2.04 6.78
C TRP A 59 -12.10 -1.31 6.61
N LEU A 60 -11.91 -0.25 7.37
CA LEU A 60 -10.63 0.43 7.54
C LEU A 60 -10.15 0.17 8.97
N THR A 61 -8.89 -0.25 9.13
CA THR A 61 -8.21 -0.25 10.42
C THR A 61 -7.06 0.76 10.41
N ILE A 62 -6.85 1.39 11.54
CA ILE A 62 -5.82 2.41 11.72
C ILE A 62 -5.02 2.06 12.97
N LYS A 63 -3.73 1.80 12.79
CA LYS A 63 -2.80 1.51 13.90
C LYS A 63 -1.49 2.26 13.67
N ASN A 64 -1.04 3.05 14.64
CA ASN A 64 0.18 3.85 14.55
C ASN A 64 0.25 4.76 13.30
N GLY A 65 -0.89 5.33 12.89
CA GLY A 65 -1.01 6.18 11.69
C GLY A 65 -0.96 5.42 10.37
N GLN A 66 -0.96 4.08 10.38
CA GLN A 66 -1.02 3.26 9.18
C GLN A 66 -2.45 2.77 8.96
N GLU A 67 -2.93 2.95 7.74
CA GLU A 67 -4.24 2.54 7.27
C GLU A 67 -4.17 1.19 6.55
N GLN A 68 -5.11 0.29 6.87
CA GLN A 68 -5.28 -0.98 6.17
C GLN A 68 -6.74 -1.17 5.80
N TYR A 69 -7.01 -1.56 4.56
CA TYR A 69 -8.36 -1.74 4.02
C TYR A 69 -8.65 -3.23 3.84
N PHE A 70 -9.82 -3.65 4.32
CA PHE A 70 -10.29 -5.04 4.28
C PHE A 70 -11.64 -5.10 3.56
N TYR A 71 -11.77 -6.04 2.64
CA TYR A 71 -12.99 -6.34 1.89
C TYR A 71 -13.42 -7.75 2.24
N VAL A 72 -14.50 -7.85 3.02
CA VAL A 72 -14.99 -9.11 3.56
C VAL A 72 -16.03 -9.70 2.62
N LEU A 73 -15.92 -10.99 2.30
CA LEU A 73 -16.89 -11.69 1.48
C LEU A 73 -18.25 -11.77 2.20
N PRO A 74 -19.36 -11.87 1.45
CA PRO A 74 -20.71 -11.86 2.04
C PRO A 74 -20.98 -13.00 3.04
N ASP A 75 -20.27 -14.11 2.91
CA ASP A 75 -20.36 -15.25 3.82
C ASP A 75 -19.47 -15.10 5.08
N GLY A 76 -18.67 -14.04 5.15
CA GLY A 76 -17.73 -13.77 6.24
C GLY A 76 -16.57 -14.76 6.37
N GLN A 77 -16.43 -15.72 5.44
CA GLN A 77 -15.43 -16.80 5.54
C GLN A 77 -14.04 -16.37 5.04
N ALA A 78 -13.97 -15.29 4.26
CA ALA A 78 -12.72 -14.78 3.73
C ALA A 78 -12.74 -13.26 3.57
N PHE A 79 -11.58 -12.66 3.47
CA PHE A 79 -11.42 -11.24 3.18
C PHE A 79 -10.21 -11.00 2.29
N LEU A 80 -10.21 -9.86 1.62
CA LEU A 80 -9.10 -9.33 0.83
C LEU A 80 -8.54 -8.08 1.53
N MET A 81 -7.25 -7.85 1.42
CA MET A 81 -6.60 -6.61 1.87
C MET A 81 -6.09 -5.83 0.68
N GLY A 82 -6.27 -4.52 0.68
CA GLY A 82 -5.73 -3.66 -0.38
C GLY A 82 -6.64 -2.52 -0.79
N ILE A 83 -6.41 -2.01 -1.99
CA ILE A 83 -7.18 -0.93 -2.62
C ILE A 83 -8.07 -1.52 -3.71
N MET A 84 -9.36 -1.19 -3.67
CA MET A 84 -10.33 -1.63 -4.69
C MET A 84 -10.40 -0.62 -5.83
N PHE A 85 -10.40 -1.16 -7.05
CA PHE A 85 -10.66 -0.41 -8.28
C PHE A 85 -11.91 -0.95 -8.96
N ASP A 86 -12.70 -0.09 -9.58
CA ASP A 86 -13.79 -0.51 -10.45
C ASP A 86 -13.25 -0.95 -11.84
N ASN A 87 -14.15 -1.40 -12.70
CA ASN A 87 -13.81 -1.84 -14.06
C ASN A 87 -13.32 -0.70 -15.00
N ASN A 88 -13.45 0.55 -14.58
CA ASN A 88 -12.95 1.73 -15.29
C ASN A 88 -11.61 2.21 -14.73
N GLY A 89 -11.07 1.53 -13.72
CA GLY A 89 -9.81 1.90 -13.07
C GLY A 89 -9.93 2.99 -11.99
N LYS A 90 -11.17 3.39 -11.62
CA LYS A 90 -11.42 4.36 -10.57
C LYS A 90 -11.20 3.70 -9.20
N ILE A 91 -10.57 4.43 -8.27
CA ILE A 91 -10.30 3.92 -6.92
C ILE A 91 -11.58 4.02 -6.06
N VAL A 92 -12.24 2.89 -5.85
CA VAL A 92 -13.46 2.78 -5.03
C VAL A 92 -13.17 3.07 -3.55
N THR A 93 -12.05 2.57 -3.02
CA THR A 93 -11.62 2.76 -1.63
C THR A 93 -11.57 4.23 -1.23
N VAL A 94 -11.00 5.09 -2.07
CA VAL A 94 -10.89 6.53 -1.80
C VAL A 94 -12.27 7.20 -1.72
N ASP A 95 -13.19 6.81 -2.61
CA ASP A 95 -14.55 7.34 -2.58
C ASP A 95 -15.30 6.92 -1.30
N GLN A 96 -15.07 5.70 -0.81
CA GLN A 96 -15.66 5.23 0.45
C GLN A 96 -15.13 6.03 1.66
N VAL A 97 -13.83 6.26 1.73
CA VAL A 97 -13.20 7.08 2.80
C VAL A 97 -13.74 8.50 2.75
N ARG A 98 -13.83 9.12 1.57
CA ARG A 98 -14.38 10.46 1.39
C ARG A 98 -15.82 10.56 1.88
N LYS A 99 -16.68 9.62 1.50
CA LYS A 99 -18.08 9.57 1.97
C LYS A 99 -18.19 9.49 3.50
N LEU A 100 -17.25 8.84 4.16
CA LEU A 100 -17.23 8.76 5.62
C LEU A 100 -16.75 10.06 6.26
N GLN A 101 -15.73 10.73 5.67
CA GLN A 101 -15.28 12.07 6.09
C GLN A 101 -16.38 13.11 5.95
N GLU A 102 -17.12 13.11 4.84
CA GLU A 102 -18.27 14.01 4.63
C GLU A 102 -19.38 13.82 5.66
N LYS A 103 -19.47 12.64 6.30
CA LYS A 103 -20.41 12.37 7.41
C LYS A 103 -19.91 12.84 8.77
N GLY A 104 -18.72 13.45 8.86
CA GLY A 104 -18.15 14.03 10.09
C GLY A 104 -17.58 13.00 11.06
N ASP A 105 -16.90 11.97 10.59
CA ASP A 105 -16.16 11.05 11.45
C ASP A 105 -14.93 11.78 12.03
N SER A 106 -15.04 12.22 13.27
CA SER A 106 -14.02 13.03 13.97
C SER A 106 -12.66 12.33 14.13
N VAL A 107 -12.61 11.01 13.98
CA VAL A 107 -11.36 10.25 14.02
C VAL A 107 -10.65 10.32 12.67
N LEU A 108 -11.40 10.25 11.57
CA LEU A 108 -10.84 10.52 10.26
C LEU A 108 -10.43 11.99 10.13
N ASP A 109 -11.18 12.91 10.74
CA ASP A 109 -10.80 14.32 10.81
C ASP A 109 -9.53 14.56 11.63
N SER A 110 -9.29 13.78 12.69
CA SER A 110 -8.07 13.88 13.50
C SER A 110 -6.84 13.23 12.84
N LEU A 111 -7.06 12.28 11.94
CA LEU A 111 -6.04 11.74 11.04
C LEU A 111 -5.83 12.67 9.84
N ALA A 112 -6.83 13.46 9.52
CA ALA A 112 -6.81 14.60 8.61
C ALA A 112 -6.37 15.90 9.31
N ALA A 113 -5.47 15.87 10.30
CA ALA A 113 -4.54 16.99 10.47
C ALA A 113 -3.83 17.14 9.14
N PRO A 114 -3.83 18.30 8.47
CA PRO A 114 -4.06 18.43 7.06
C PRO A 114 -3.12 17.53 6.27
N ALA A 115 -3.51 16.28 6.06
CA ALA A 115 -3.17 15.63 4.81
C ALA A 115 -3.71 16.63 3.78
N PRO A 116 -2.87 17.14 2.88
CA PRO A 116 -3.37 18.02 1.84
C PRO A 116 -4.58 17.31 1.25
N THR A 117 -5.73 18.01 1.18
CA THR A 117 -6.91 17.64 0.41
C THR A 117 -6.45 16.69 -0.69
N PRO A 118 -7.11 15.55 -1.00
CA PRO A 118 -6.89 14.91 -2.26
C PRO A 118 -7.35 15.88 -3.32
N GLN A 119 -6.58 16.92 -3.53
CA GLN A 119 -6.40 17.50 -4.82
C GLN A 119 -6.16 16.27 -5.70
N GLN A 120 -7.03 16.01 -6.66
CA GLN A 120 -6.58 15.37 -7.89
C GLN A 120 -5.09 15.63 -7.97
N PRO A 121 -4.21 14.66 -8.28
CA PRO A 121 -2.81 14.97 -8.39
C PRO A 121 -2.62 16.01 -9.51
N ASP A 122 -3.05 17.23 -9.24
CA ASP A 122 -2.49 18.42 -9.82
C ASP A 122 -1.08 18.42 -9.27
N SER A 123 -0.20 17.75 -10.04
CA SER A 123 1.23 17.86 -9.88
C SER A 123 1.67 17.95 -8.41
N PHE A 124 2.06 16.83 -7.80
CA PHE A 124 3.17 16.89 -6.85
C PHE A 124 4.25 17.63 -7.62
N GLU A 125 4.38 18.92 -7.41
CA GLU A 125 5.52 19.66 -7.88
C GLU A 125 6.70 19.16 -7.07
N PHE A 126 7.30 18.07 -7.54
CA PHE A 126 8.58 17.64 -7.01
C PHE A 126 9.54 18.80 -7.18
N LYS A 127 10.24 19.15 -6.12
CA LYS A 127 11.23 20.25 -6.12
C LYS A 127 12.27 20.07 -7.23
N SER A 128 12.44 18.85 -7.73
CA SER A 128 13.33 18.52 -8.84
C SER A 128 12.98 17.16 -9.48
N PRO A 129 13.40 16.87 -10.72
CA PRO A 129 13.25 15.57 -11.34
C PRO A 129 13.89 14.43 -10.52
N SER A 130 14.96 14.69 -9.78
CA SER A 130 15.61 13.70 -8.93
C SER A 130 14.76 13.31 -7.71
N GLU A 131 14.00 14.24 -7.15
CA GLU A 131 13.04 13.94 -6.08
C GLU A 131 11.87 13.10 -6.62
N GLN A 132 11.38 13.40 -7.81
CA GLN A 132 10.37 12.58 -8.46
C GLN A 132 10.87 11.17 -8.73
N LEU A 133 12.09 11.04 -9.28
CA LEU A 133 12.72 9.73 -9.49
C LEU A 133 12.78 8.95 -8.19
N PHE A 134 13.24 9.56 -7.10
CA PHE A 134 13.39 8.87 -5.83
C PHE A 134 12.01 8.41 -5.29
N PHE A 135 11.00 9.26 -5.40
CA PHE A 135 9.62 8.89 -5.05
C PHE A 135 9.11 7.72 -5.89
N ASP A 136 9.30 7.73 -7.21
CA ASP A 136 8.88 6.64 -8.09
C ASP A 136 9.57 5.32 -7.72
N ILE A 137 10.86 5.38 -7.38
CA ILE A 137 11.67 4.23 -6.96
C ILE A 137 11.20 3.68 -5.61
N GLU A 138 10.92 4.54 -4.63
CA GLU A 138 10.38 4.12 -3.33
C GLU A 138 9.05 3.39 -3.46
N ASN A 139 8.22 3.77 -4.43
CA ASN A 139 6.92 3.18 -4.69
C ASN A 139 6.94 2.04 -5.74
N SER A 140 8.10 1.59 -6.15
CA SER A 140 8.26 0.44 -7.06
C SER A 140 8.06 -0.91 -6.33
N ASN A 141 8.04 -2.01 -7.09
CA ASN A 141 7.98 -3.35 -6.51
C ASN A 141 9.39 -3.82 -6.17
N TRP A 142 9.79 -3.69 -4.92
CA TRP A 142 11.13 -4.06 -4.46
C TRP A 142 11.11 -5.12 -3.37
N LEU A 143 12.26 -5.78 -3.19
CA LEU A 143 12.54 -6.78 -2.17
C LEU A 143 13.67 -6.28 -1.26
N PRO A 144 13.51 -6.35 0.08
CA PRO A 144 14.54 -5.89 1.00
C PRO A 144 15.63 -6.96 1.20
N PHE A 145 16.89 -6.55 1.22
CA PHE A 145 18.05 -7.33 1.64
C PHE A 145 18.79 -6.56 2.72
N GLY A 146 19.11 -7.21 3.82
CA GLY A 146 19.76 -6.58 4.98
C GLY A 146 18.79 -6.17 6.09
N GLN A 147 19.32 -5.48 7.10
CA GLN A 147 18.58 -5.18 8.32
C GLN A 147 17.56 -4.03 8.11
N PRO A 148 16.34 -4.16 8.66
CA PRO A 148 15.39 -3.05 8.70
C PRO A 148 15.97 -1.85 9.47
N GLY A 149 15.79 -0.64 8.89
CA GLY A 149 16.27 0.60 9.50
C GLY A 149 17.69 1.01 9.12
N ALA A 150 18.47 0.13 8.46
CA ALA A 150 19.75 0.52 7.87
C ALA A 150 19.55 1.54 6.73
N PRO A 151 20.60 2.36 6.42
CA PRO A 151 20.57 3.25 5.26
C PRO A 151 20.26 2.51 3.97
N VAL A 152 19.42 3.11 3.11
CA VAL A 152 18.81 2.40 1.97
C VAL A 152 19.47 2.78 0.66
N MET A 153 19.76 1.78 -0.17
CA MET A 153 20.00 1.91 -1.60
C MET A 153 19.03 1.02 -2.38
N TYR A 154 18.53 1.53 -3.50
CA TYR A 154 17.68 0.79 -4.44
C TYR A 154 18.52 0.34 -5.62
N SER A 155 18.21 -0.83 -6.19
CA SER A 155 18.90 -1.27 -7.40
C SER A 155 17.98 -2.04 -8.32
N PHE A 156 17.90 -1.63 -9.58
CA PHE A 156 17.32 -2.43 -10.65
C PHE A 156 18.24 -3.61 -10.98
N ILE A 157 17.68 -4.81 -10.96
CA ILE A 157 18.40 -6.07 -11.11
C ILE A 157 17.67 -6.96 -12.11
N ASP A 158 18.38 -7.42 -13.15
CA ASP A 158 17.93 -8.53 -14.00
C ASP A 158 18.55 -9.84 -13.47
N PRO A 159 17.77 -10.90 -13.27
CA PRO A 159 18.27 -12.17 -12.69
C PRO A 159 19.46 -12.81 -13.40
N GLN A 160 19.61 -12.60 -14.69
CA GLN A 160 20.71 -13.18 -15.49
C GLN A 160 21.83 -12.19 -15.80
N CYS A 161 21.82 -11.02 -15.14
CA CYS A 161 22.84 -10.00 -15.34
C CYS A 161 24.10 -10.31 -14.52
N GLN A 162 25.21 -10.66 -15.17
CA GLN A 162 26.48 -10.97 -14.51
C GLN A 162 27.03 -9.81 -13.65
N HIS A 163 26.83 -8.56 -14.08
CA HIS A 163 27.23 -7.40 -13.29
C HIS A 163 26.39 -7.21 -12.03
N CYS A 164 25.12 -7.64 -12.08
CA CYS A 164 24.25 -7.68 -10.92
C CYS A 164 24.70 -8.71 -9.91
N HIS A 165 25.05 -9.92 -10.39
CA HIS A 165 25.60 -10.97 -9.54
C HIS A 165 26.88 -10.51 -8.86
N ALA A 166 27.81 -9.94 -9.61
CA ALA A 166 29.07 -9.42 -9.07
C ALA A 166 28.86 -8.30 -8.04
N PHE A 167 27.87 -7.42 -8.26
CA PHE A 167 27.51 -6.39 -7.30
C PHE A 167 26.99 -6.97 -5.98
N PHE A 168 26.07 -7.94 -6.04
CA PHE A 168 25.58 -8.63 -4.85
C PHE A 168 26.67 -9.39 -4.11
N ASP A 169 27.56 -10.00 -4.83
CA ASP A 169 28.72 -10.69 -4.24
C ASP A 169 29.63 -9.73 -3.49
N ASP A 170 29.88 -8.53 -4.03
CA ASP A 170 30.66 -7.51 -3.33
C ASP A 170 29.97 -7.06 -2.06
N VAL A 171 28.66 -6.80 -2.11
CA VAL A 171 27.86 -6.38 -0.94
C VAL A 171 27.87 -7.48 0.13
N ARG A 172 27.72 -8.75 -0.26
CA ARG A 172 27.75 -9.92 0.63
C ARG A 172 29.14 -10.10 1.26
N LYS A 173 30.21 -10.07 0.46
CA LYS A 173 31.59 -10.22 0.94
C LYS A 173 32.01 -9.12 1.91
N ALA A 174 31.50 -7.91 1.72
CA ALA A 174 31.75 -6.79 2.62
C ALA A 174 30.93 -6.85 3.93
N GLY A 175 29.94 -7.78 4.01
CA GLY A 175 29.07 -7.94 5.18
C GLY A 175 28.15 -6.76 5.47
N TYR A 176 27.88 -5.88 4.47
CA TYR A 176 27.14 -4.65 4.70
C TYR A 176 25.68 -4.86 5.05
N LEU A 177 25.08 -5.94 4.56
CA LEU A 177 23.69 -6.28 4.82
C LEU A 177 23.52 -6.84 6.25
N GLU A 178 24.42 -7.72 6.67
CA GLU A 178 24.39 -8.42 7.95
C GLU A 178 24.75 -7.50 9.13
N ASN A 179 25.67 -6.56 8.91
CA ASN A 179 26.12 -5.63 9.95
C ASN A 179 25.29 -4.34 10.05
N GLY A 180 24.21 -4.21 9.22
CA GLY A 180 23.32 -3.06 9.25
C GLY A 180 23.91 -1.76 8.70
N LYS A 181 25.00 -1.81 7.94
CA LYS A 181 25.57 -0.63 7.27
C LYS A 181 24.78 -0.19 6.07
N ALA A 182 24.07 -1.13 5.40
CA ALA A 182 23.20 -0.84 4.29
C ALA A 182 22.01 -1.80 4.23
N GLN A 183 20.87 -1.32 3.71
CA GLN A 183 19.78 -2.14 3.22
C GLN A 183 19.70 -1.96 1.70
N LEU A 184 19.80 -3.06 0.97
CA LEU A 184 19.60 -3.06 -0.48
C LEU A 184 18.14 -3.41 -0.78
N ARG A 185 17.41 -2.52 -1.44
CA ARG A 185 16.08 -2.77 -1.99
C ARG A 185 16.22 -3.12 -3.46
N MET A 186 16.19 -4.41 -3.74
CA MET A 186 16.23 -4.93 -5.10
C MET A 186 14.92 -4.65 -5.81
N ILE A 187 14.98 -4.03 -6.99
CA ILE A 187 13.86 -3.83 -7.91
C ILE A 187 14.02 -4.83 -9.07
N PRO A 188 13.36 -6.00 -9.00
CA PRO A 188 13.54 -7.02 -10.02
C PRO A 188 12.92 -6.56 -11.35
N ILE A 189 13.67 -6.71 -12.43
CA ILE A 189 13.23 -6.52 -13.80
C ILE A 189 13.64 -7.72 -14.66
N GLY A 190 13.21 -7.75 -15.90
CA GLY A 190 13.71 -8.73 -16.89
C GLY A 190 13.68 -8.12 -18.27
N PHE A 191 14.80 -8.16 -18.99
CA PHE A 191 14.87 -7.70 -20.37
C PHE A 191 14.39 -8.76 -21.36
N ARG A 192 14.28 -10.03 -20.94
CA ARG A 192 13.81 -11.16 -21.74
C ARG A 192 12.63 -11.82 -21.02
N GLU A 193 11.80 -12.57 -21.74
CA GLU A 193 10.67 -13.29 -21.15
C GLU A 193 11.10 -14.24 -20.01
N GLU A 194 12.19 -14.96 -20.21
CA GLU A 194 12.78 -15.83 -19.21
C GLU A 194 13.14 -15.06 -17.93
N THR A 195 13.87 -13.95 -18.06
CA THR A 195 14.30 -13.16 -16.89
C THR A 195 13.14 -12.41 -16.24
N GLN A 196 12.10 -12.05 -17.02
CA GLN A 196 10.83 -11.52 -16.45
C GLN A 196 10.12 -12.58 -15.60
N ALA A 197 10.07 -13.83 -16.06
CA ALA A 197 9.45 -14.92 -15.30
C ALA A 197 10.24 -15.24 -14.02
N GLN A 198 11.58 -15.26 -14.09
CA GLN A 198 12.46 -15.43 -12.92
C GLN A 198 12.30 -14.29 -11.91
N ALA A 199 12.25 -13.04 -12.37
CA ALA A 199 12.02 -11.88 -11.54
C ALA A 199 10.61 -11.89 -10.90
N ALA A 200 9.58 -12.36 -11.63
CA ALA A 200 8.23 -12.53 -11.13
C ALA A 200 8.16 -13.62 -10.05
N TYR A 201 8.86 -14.73 -10.26
CA TYR A 201 8.99 -15.79 -9.25
C TYR A 201 9.63 -15.23 -7.97
N LEU A 202 10.70 -14.44 -8.10
CA LEU A 202 11.40 -13.84 -6.96
C LEU A 202 10.49 -12.90 -6.17
N LEU A 203 9.68 -12.07 -6.85
CA LEU A 203 8.69 -11.20 -6.19
C LEU A 203 7.59 -11.97 -5.46
N ALA A 204 7.24 -13.16 -5.94
CA ALA A 204 6.19 -14.00 -5.37
C ALA A 204 6.69 -14.98 -4.30
N ALA A 205 7.99 -15.21 -4.22
CA ALA A 205 8.58 -16.20 -3.32
C ALA A 205 8.39 -15.81 -1.84
N PRO A 206 8.07 -16.76 -0.95
CA PRO A 206 7.93 -16.48 0.48
C PRO A 206 9.27 -16.14 1.15
N ASN A 207 10.39 -16.59 0.58
CA ASN A 207 11.76 -16.36 1.04
C ASN A 207 12.68 -15.86 -0.10
N PRO A 208 12.41 -14.67 -0.65
CA PRO A 208 13.09 -14.20 -1.86
C PRO A 208 14.60 -13.99 -1.67
N GLN A 209 15.05 -13.63 -0.48
CA GLN A 209 16.49 -13.46 -0.19
C GLN A 209 17.25 -14.79 -0.33
N GLU A 210 16.71 -15.86 0.27
CA GLU A 210 17.29 -17.19 0.17
C GLU A 210 17.35 -17.68 -1.29
N LYS A 211 16.24 -17.51 -2.03
CA LYS A 211 16.15 -17.88 -3.45
C LYS A 211 17.14 -17.11 -4.31
N TRP A 212 17.31 -15.84 -4.04
CA TRP A 212 18.31 -15.02 -4.72
C TRP A 212 19.75 -15.50 -4.45
N PHE A 213 20.09 -15.77 -3.19
CA PHE A 213 21.43 -16.24 -2.84
C PHE A 213 21.70 -17.66 -3.37
N GLN A 214 20.74 -18.57 -3.35
CA GLN A 214 20.86 -19.88 -4.00
C GLN A 214 21.16 -19.74 -5.51
N HIS A 215 20.47 -18.80 -6.17
CA HIS A 215 20.71 -18.51 -7.59
C HIS A 215 22.14 -17.96 -7.83
N LEU A 216 22.59 -17.02 -6.99
CA LEU A 216 23.97 -16.49 -7.07
C LEU A 216 25.02 -17.58 -6.83
N ASP A 217 24.73 -18.55 -5.98
CA ASP A 217 25.62 -19.67 -5.67
C ASP A 217 25.56 -20.79 -6.74
N GLY A 218 24.82 -20.57 -7.85
CA GLY A 218 24.80 -21.44 -9.04
C GLY A 218 23.64 -22.44 -9.07
N ASP A 219 22.66 -22.37 -8.19
CA ASP A 219 21.46 -23.19 -8.29
C ASP A 219 20.52 -22.63 -9.36
N GLU A 220 20.58 -23.19 -10.56
CA GLU A 220 19.73 -22.81 -11.69
C GLU A 220 18.23 -23.04 -11.42
N LYS A 221 17.88 -23.89 -10.43
CA LYS A 221 16.48 -24.18 -10.06
C LYS A 221 15.93 -23.22 -9.02
N ALA A 222 16.78 -22.40 -8.41
CA ALA A 222 16.36 -21.44 -7.38
C ALA A 222 15.37 -20.40 -7.92
N LEU A 223 15.53 -20.00 -9.20
CA LEU A 223 14.64 -19.05 -9.88
C LEU A 223 14.07 -19.67 -11.17
N PRO A 224 13.03 -20.52 -11.07
CA PRO A 224 12.43 -21.11 -12.27
C PRO A 224 11.74 -20.04 -13.13
N ALA A 225 11.89 -20.16 -14.45
CA ALA A 225 11.18 -19.30 -15.40
C ALA A 225 9.75 -19.83 -15.61
N ASN A 226 8.86 -19.60 -14.65
CA ASN A 226 7.47 -20.02 -14.72
C ASN A 226 6.61 -18.87 -15.25
N SER A 227 6.06 -19.02 -16.47
CA SER A 227 5.22 -18.02 -17.14
C SER A 227 3.83 -17.89 -16.54
N GLU A 228 3.38 -18.80 -15.68
CA GLU A 228 2.08 -18.74 -15.01
C GLU A 228 2.06 -17.75 -13.85
N ILE A 229 3.23 -17.35 -13.34
CA ILE A 229 3.34 -16.38 -12.27
C ILE A 229 3.04 -14.98 -12.81
N ASN A 230 2.24 -14.23 -12.04
CA ASN A 230 1.89 -12.86 -12.40
C ASN A 230 3.14 -11.96 -12.49
N SER A 231 3.46 -11.53 -13.71
CA SER A 231 4.62 -10.70 -14.02
C SER A 231 4.34 -9.19 -14.01
N GLN A 232 3.13 -8.74 -13.62
CA GLN A 232 2.77 -7.31 -13.70
C GLN A 232 3.68 -6.42 -12.85
N GLY A 233 4.11 -6.87 -11.67
CA GLY A 233 5.05 -6.14 -10.83
C GLY A 233 6.38 -5.88 -11.53
N VAL A 234 6.93 -6.91 -12.19
CA VAL A 234 8.17 -6.82 -12.98
C VAL A 234 7.99 -5.91 -14.20
N LYS A 235 6.86 -6.02 -14.91
CA LYS A 235 6.55 -5.15 -16.05
C LYS A 235 6.44 -3.68 -15.64
N LYS A 236 5.83 -3.39 -14.48
CA LYS A 236 5.79 -2.03 -13.92
C LYS A 236 7.19 -1.51 -13.59
N ASN A 237 8.04 -2.33 -12.98
CA ASN A 237 9.43 -1.98 -12.69
C ASN A 237 10.21 -1.67 -13.96
N LEU A 238 10.07 -2.51 -14.99
CA LEU A 238 10.72 -2.29 -16.29
C LEU A 238 10.21 -1.02 -16.97
N ALA A 239 8.90 -0.78 -16.95
CA ALA A 239 8.30 0.45 -17.50
C ALA A 239 8.80 1.69 -16.77
N LEU A 240 8.94 1.65 -15.44
CA LEU A 240 9.52 2.71 -14.64
C LEU A 240 10.96 3.00 -15.06
N MET A 241 11.80 1.96 -15.20
CA MET A 241 13.17 2.07 -15.66
C MET A 241 13.25 2.74 -17.05
N GLN A 242 12.36 2.33 -17.97
CA GLN A 242 12.28 2.87 -19.34
C GLN A 242 11.79 4.32 -19.37
N ALA A 243 10.80 4.68 -18.53
CA ALA A 243 10.27 6.05 -18.43
C ALA A 243 11.39 7.05 -18.04
N TRP A 244 12.30 6.62 -17.17
CA TRP A 244 13.48 7.40 -16.78
C TRP A 244 14.67 7.24 -17.73
N LYS A 245 14.50 6.55 -18.87
CA LYS A 245 15.53 6.30 -19.91
C LYS A 245 16.77 5.62 -19.33
N PHE A 246 16.59 4.69 -18.43
CA PHE A 246 17.63 3.83 -17.93
C PHE A 246 17.70 2.55 -18.76
N ASP A 247 18.90 2.08 -19.06
CA ASP A 247 19.16 1.00 -20.04
C ASP A 247 20.17 -0.03 -19.56
N ALA A 248 20.66 0.08 -18.34
CA ALA A 248 21.71 -0.80 -17.82
C ALA A 248 21.42 -1.28 -16.39
N THR A 249 21.85 -2.49 -16.06
CA THR A 249 21.83 -3.08 -14.72
C THR A 249 23.21 -3.55 -14.27
N PRO A 250 23.51 -3.54 -12.95
CA PRO A 250 22.71 -2.92 -11.90
C PRO A 250 22.61 -1.41 -12.11
N LEU A 251 21.47 -0.83 -11.75
CA LEU A 251 21.32 0.63 -11.66
C LEU A 251 20.98 0.97 -10.22
N ILE A 252 21.90 1.62 -9.53
CA ILE A 252 21.77 1.90 -8.10
C ILE A 252 21.35 3.34 -7.90
N ILE A 253 20.34 3.55 -7.05
CA ILE A 253 19.78 4.86 -6.72
C ILE A 253 19.68 4.96 -5.21
N TYR A 254 20.20 6.06 -4.65
CA TYR A 254 20.16 6.27 -3.21
C TYR A 254 20.13 7.76 -2.87
N ARG A 255 19.69 8.06 -1.65
CA ARG A 255 19.83 9.40 -1.09
C ARG A 255 21.12 9.48 -0.30
N ALA A 256 21.97 10.43 -0.64
CA ALA A 256 23.24 10.66 0.03
C ALA A 256 23.04 11.39 1.37
N LYS A 257 24.08 11.45 2.18
CA LYS A 257 24.10 12.17 3.48
C LYS A 257 23.76 13.66 3.37
N ASP A 258 24.12 14.27 2.25
CA ASP A 258 23.80 15.67 1.94
C ASP A 258 22.36 15.89 1.47
N GLY A 259 21.54 14.83 1.41
CA GLY A 259 20.16 14.83 0.96
C GLY A 259 19.99 14.72 -0.56
N THR A 260 21.05 14.75 -1.35
CA THR A 260 20.95 14.62 -2.82
C THR A 260 20.66 13.19 -3.23
N VAL A 261 19.91 13.04 -4.33
CA VAL A 261 19.66 11.73 -4.96
C VAL A 261 20.81 11.44 -5.93
N LYS A 262 21.46 10.30 -5.73
CA LYS A 262 22.57 9.84 -6.57
C LYS A 262 22.21 8.59 -7.34
N ILE A 263 22.76 8.51 -8.56
CA ILE A 263 22.55 7.39 -9.49
C ILE A 263 23.91 6.83 -9.88
N VAL A 264 24.09 5.52 -9.68
CA VAL A 264 25.29 4.78 -10.11
C VAL A 264 24.89 3.76 -11.15
N ARG A 265 25.44 3.89 -12.36
CA ARG A 265 25.21 2.97 -13.49
C ARG A 265 26.25 1.87 -13.46
N GLY A 266 25.78 0.62 -13.46
CA GLY A 266 26.64 -0.56 -13.39
C GLY A 266 27.17 -0.82 -11.98
N ARG A 267 28.08 -1.80 -11.88
CA ARG A 267 28.75 -2.20 -10.64
C ARG A 267 29.60 -1.02 -10.11
N PRO A 268 29.44 -0.60 -8.84
CA PRO A 268 30.22 0.49 -8.26
C PRO A 268 31.72 0.19 -8.29
N LYS A 269 32.52 1.18 -8.67
CA LYS A 269 33.99 1.04 -8.60
C LYS A 269 34.50 1.06 -7.16
N ASP A 270 33.83 1.80 -6.30
CA ASP A 270 34.11 1.91 -4.87
C ASP A 270 32.80 1.75 -4.09
N LEU A 271 32.51 0.51 -3.70
CA LEU A 271 31.31 0.17 -2.94
C LEU A 271 31.38 0.72 -1.51
N ALA A 272 32.57 0.80 -0.92
CA ALA A 272 32.75 1.32 0.44
C ALA A 272 32.40 2.82 0.48
N ALA A 273 32.90 3.61 -0.46
CA ALA A 273 32.58 5.02 -0.56
C ALA A 273 31.07 5.27 -0.81
N LEU A 274 30.42 4.41 -1.61
CA LEU A 274 28.97 4.48 -1.83
C LEU A 274 28.21 4.22 -0.52
N VAL A 275 28.57 3.15 0.20
CA VAL A 275 27.92 2.79 1.47
C VAL A 275 28.16 3.85 2.54
N ASP A 276 29.36 4.39 2.60
CA ASP A 276 29.68 5.48 3.54
C ASP A 276 28.92 6.78 3.21
N ASP A 277 28.48 6.98 1.97
CA ASP A 277 27.73 8.16 1.53
C ASP A 277 26.20 8.00 1.70
N LEU A 278 25.71 6.80 2.03
CA LEU A 278 24.26 6.58 2.22
C LEU A 278 23.73 7.48 3.34
N GLY A 279 22.69 8.24 3.04
CA GLY A 279 21.91 8.99 4.01
C GLY A 279 21.10 8.04 4.90
N GLY A 280 21.04 8.36 6.20
CA GLY A 280 20.10 7.71 7.09
C GLY A 280 18.64 8.04 6.72
N ARG A 281 17.67 7.31 7.27
CA ARG A 281 16.26 7.73 7.19
C ARG A 281 16.12 9.13 7.80
N ILE A 282 15.55 10.04 7.03
CA ILE A 282 15.03 11.30 7.55
C ILE A 282 13.71 11.02 8.27
#